data_e1e56a5c8ddb6a9396894018f133a971
#
_entry.id   e1e56a5c8ddb6a9396894018f133a971
#
_cell.length_a   1.000
_cell.length_b   1.000
_cell.length_c   1.000
_cell.angle_alpha   90.00
_cell.angle_beta   90.00
_cell.angle_gamma   90.00
#
_symmetry.space_group_name_H-M   'P 1'
#
loop_
_entity.id
_entity.type
_entity.pdbx_description
1 polymer ?
#
loop_
_entity_poly.entity_id
_entity_poly.type
_entity_poly.pdbx_seq_one_letter_code
_entity_poly.pdbx_strand_id
1 'polypeptide(L)'
;MFNDSAHGADLFGLRAAGNIYSRIGNPTVDVFEQRIAALENGCGAVAASSGQSAQIMAILSLAQQGDNVVSSSMLYGGSYNQFKVLLPKFGVSTKFVTSVSPEAIEQAIDSRTKAVYLESISNPRYEVPDFKKISEMAHKHGIPVIVDNTFAMGGYLVRPLDHGADIVVHSATKWIGGHGTTI
;
A
#
# COMPACT_ATOMS: atom_id res chain seq x y z
N MET A 1 14.22 -17.50 20.70
CA MET A 1 15.34 -17.73 21.65
C MET A 1 16.38 -18.55 20.92
N PHE A 2 17.68 -18.23 21.04
CA PHE A 2 18.75 -19.02 20.45
C PHE A 2 19.01 -20.26 21.33
N ASN A 3 19.36 -21.39 20.73
CA ASN A 3 19.68 -22.60 21.46
C ASN A 3 21.01 -22.46 22.21
N ASP A 4 21.99 -21.87 21.51
CA ASP A 4 23.32 -21.55 22.02
C ASP A 4 23.97 -20.41 21.20
N SER A 5 25.21 -20.08 21.51
CA SER A 5 25.93 -18.99 20.81
C SER A 5 26.28 -19.33 19.37
N ALA A 6 26.52 -20.61 19.04
CA ALA A 6 26.81 -21.05 17.68
C ALA A 6 25.57 -20.91 16.78
N HIS A 7 24.41 -21.35 17.27
CA HIS A 7 23.14 -21.15 16.60
C HIS A 7 22.83 -19.66 16.39
N GLY A 8 23.10 -18.82 17.41
CA GLY A 8 22.97 -17.38 17.26
C GLY A 8 23.87 -16.83 16.16
N ALA A 9 25.14 -17.21 16.13
CA ALA A 9 26.09 -16.80 15.12
C ALA A 9 25.69 -17.26 13.69
N ASP A 10 25.11 -18.45 13.55
CA ASP A 10 24.65 -18.96 12.27
C ASP A 10 23.42 -18.18 11.75
N LEU A 11 22.48 -17.84 12.61
CA LEU A 11 21.32 -17.00 12.27
C LEU A 11 21.75 -15.59 11.85
N PHE A 12 22.59 -14.92 12.64
CA PHE A 12 23.10 -13.59 12.29
C PHE A 12 23.99 -13.58 11.06
N GLY A 13 24.71 -14.68 10.83
CA GLY A 13 25.53 -14.89 9.63
C GLY A 13 24.73 -15.33 8.39
N LEU A 14 23.40 -15.46 8.50
CA LEU A 14 22.48 -15.95 7.45
C LEU A 14 22.87 -17.35 6.92
N ARG A 15 23.53 -18.18 7.75
CA ARG A 15 23.88 -19.57 7.45
C ARG A 15 22.76 -20.54 7.84
N ALA A 16 21.86 -20.10 8.71
CA ALA A 16 20.66 -20.85 9.11
C ALA A 16 19.42 -19.96 8.97
N ALA A 17 18.29 -20.55 8.60
CA ALA A 17 17.01 -19.84 8.58
C ALA A 17 16.44 -19.77 10.00
N GLY A 18 15.84 -18.61 10.36
CA GLY A 18 15.15 -18.44 11.64
C GLY A 18 14.96 -16.99 12.04
N ASN A 19 14.27 -16.81 13.17
CA ASN A 19 13.95 -15.47 13.69
C ASN A 19 15.13 -14.93 14.51
N ILE A 20 15.64 -13.78 14.10
CA ILE A 20 16.80 -13.14 14.71
C ILE A 20 16.34 -12.01 15.63
N TYR A 21 15.58 -11.06 15.09
CA TYR A 21 15.24 -9.80 15.73
C TYR A 21 13.92 -9.26 15.17
N SER A 22 12.99 -8.85 16.04
CA SER A 22 11.61 -8.52 15.67
C SER A 22 11.46 -7.45 14.58
N ARG A 23 12.41 -6.51 14.47
CA ARG A 23 12.40 -5.52 13.38
C ARG A 23 12.68 -6.13 12.01
N ILE A 24 13.48 -7.21 11.97
CA ILE A 24 13.84 -7.93 10.74
C ILE A 24 12.76 -8.96 10.41
N GLY A 25 12.30 -9.70 11.41
CA GLY A 25 11.25 -10.71 11.26
C GLY A 25 10.75 -11.17 12.62
N ASN A 26 9.42 -11.25 12.76
CA ASN A 26 8.77 -11.71 13.98
C ASN A 26 7.69 -12.73 13.58
N PRO A 27 7.68 -13.95 14.16
CA PRO A 27 6.76 -15.01 13.75
C PRO A 27 5.28 -14.66 13.94
N THR A 28 4.94 -13.79 14.90
CA THR A 28 3.56 -13.35 15.11
C THR A 28 3.14 -12.36 14.01
N VAL A 29 4.04 -11.43 13.64
CA VAL A 29 3.80 -10.48 12.55
C VAL A 29 3.76 -11.21 11.22
N ASP A 30 4.65 -12.16 11.00
CA ASP A 30 4.71 -12.99 9.78
C ASP A 30 3.39 -13.74 9.52
N VAL A 31 2.75 -14.27 10.55
CA VAL A 31 1.42 -14.90 10.42
C VAL A 31 0.37 -13.90 9.93
N PHE A 32 0.41 -12.66 10.42
CA PHE A 32 -0.48 -11.60 9.96
C PHE A 32 -0.20 -11.24 8.49
N GLU A 33 1.06 -11.04 8.15
CA GLU A 33 1.50 -10.70 6.78
C GLU A 33 1.10 -11.78 5.78
N GLN A 34 1.36 -13.05 6.07
CA GLN A 34 0.98 -14.18 5.22
C GLN A 34 -0.54 -14.30 5.03
N ARG A 35 -1.33 -14.05 6.08
CA ARG A 35 -2.78 -14.07 5.99
C ARG A 35 -3.33 -12.95 5.11
N ILE A 36 -2.81 -11.74 5.26
CA ILE A 36 -3.25 -10.60 4.42
C ILE A 36 -2.83 -10.84 2.97
N ALA A 37 -1.61 -11.32 2.72
CA ALA A 37 -1.17 -11.70 1.37
C ALA A 37 -2.13 -12.74 0.75
N ALA A 38 -2.49 -13.79 1.48
CA ALA A 38 -3.41 -14.82 1.00
C ALA A 38 -4.84 -14.27 0.75
N LEU A 39 -5.34 -13.39 1.62
CA LEU A 39 -6.67 -12.77 1.46
C LEU A 39 -6.75 -11.88 0.23
N GLU A 40 -5.70 -11.15 -0.09
CA GLU A 40 -5.61 -10.26 -1.24
C GLU A 40 -5.10 -10.95 -2.53
N ASN A 41 -4.74 -12.24 -2.46
CA ASN A 41 -4.10 -12.97 -3.56
C ASN A 41 -2.73 -12.36 -3.95
N GLY A 42 -2.01 -11.81 -2.97
CA GLY A 42 -0.71 -11.19 -3.15
C GLY A 42 0.45 -12.18 -2.99
N CYS A 43 1.60 -11.85 -3.56
CA CYS A 43 2.83 -12.63 -3.42
C CYS A 43 3.51 -12.47 -2.05
N GLY A 44 3.14 -11.45 -1.28
CA GLY A 44 3.67 -11.18 0.05
C GLY A 44 3.03 -9.92 0.66
N ALA A 45 3.27 -9.71 1.95
CA ALA A 45 2.84 -8.51 2.64
C ALA A 45 3.91 -8.06 3.65
N VAL A 46 3.86 -6.78 4.02
CA VAL A 46 4.71 -6.19 5.06
C VAL A 46 3.81 -5.40 6.01
N ALA A 47 3.90 -5.70 7.29
CA ALA A 47 3.18 -4.97 8.32
C ALA A 47 3.90 -3.67 8.69
N ALA A 48 3.12 -2.62 8.91
CA ALA A 48 3.57 -1.33 9.39
C ALA A 48 2.77 -0.93 10.64
N SER A 49 3.23 0.10 11.34
CA SER A 49 2.59 0.58 12.57
C SER A 49 1.19 1.17 12.38
N SER A 50 0.80 1.49 11.13
CA SER A 50 -0.53 2.01 10.80
C SER A 50 -0.75 1.99 9.29
N GLY A 51 -2.01 2.13 8.83
CA GLY A 51 -2.33 2.31 7.42
C GLY A 51 -1.67 3.55 6.81
N GLN A 52 -1.55 4.64 7.58
CA GLN A 52 -0.81 5.84 7.15
C GLN A 52 0.68 5.57 6.93
N SER A 53 1.30 4.74 7.77
CA SER A 53 2.68 4.30 7.58
C SER A 53 2.81 3.39 6.37
N ALA A 54 1.87 2.46 6.17
CA ALA A 54 1.88 1.54 5.03
C ALA A 54 1.82 2.31 3.71
N GLN A 55 0.91 3.28 3.58
CA GLN A 55 0.78 4.04 2.33
C GLN A 55 1.99 4.93 2.04
N ILE A 56 2.61 5.56 3.05
CA ILE A 56 3.81 6.37 2.84
C ILE A 56 5.00 5.50 2.44
N MET A 57 5.12 4.31 3.04
CA MET A 57 6.16 3.33 2.67
C MET A 57 5.99 2.88 1.22
N ALA A 58 4.76 2.53 0.80
CA ALA A 58 4.46 2.13 -0.58
C ALA A 58 4.83 3.24 -1.57
N ILE A 59 4.46 4.49 -1.30
CA ILE A 59 4.77 5.62 -2.19
C ILE A 59 6.27 5.91 -2.24
N LEU A 60 6.93 6.01 -1.08
CA LEU A 60 8.36 6.35 -1.03
C LEU A 60 9.28 5.22 -1.48
N SER A 61 8.79 3.98 -1.62
CA SER A 61 9.54 2.90 -2.27
C SER A 61 9.61 3.07 -3.80
N LEU A 62 8.72 3.86 -4.39
CA LEU A 62 8.60 4.09 -5.83
C LEU A 62 9.06 5.49 -6.26
N ALA A 63 8.79 6.50 -5.42
CA ALA A 63 8.98 7.91 -5.73
C ALA A 63 10.06 8.55 -4.85
N GLN A 64 10.86 9.42 -5.45
CA GLN A 64 11.91 10.19 -4.79
C GLN A 64 11.70 11.69 -5.01
N GLN A 65 12.60 12.50 -4.46
CA GLN A 65 12.57 13.95 -4.64
C GLN A 65 12.50 14.35 -6.12
N GLY A 66 11.53 15.20 -6.46
CA GLY A 66 11.25 15.66 -7.82
C GLY A 66 10.20 14.85 -8.57
N ASP A 67 9.83 13.68 -8.05
CA ASP A 67 8.77 12.82 -8.61
C ASP A 67 7.37 13.28 -8.17
N ASN A 68 6.36 12.69 -8.82
CA ASN A 68 4.97 12.86 -8.41
C ASN A 68 4.18 11.55 -8.44
N VAL A 69 3.05 11.57 -7.75
CA VAL A 69 2.01 10.54 -7.83
C VAL A 69 0.71 11.18 -8.31
N VAL A 70 -0.09 10.44 -9.07
CA VAL A 70 -1.45 10.85 -9.44
C VAL A 70 -2.41 10.17 -8.47
N SER A 71 -3.33 10.92 -7.90
CA SER A 71 -4.30 10.39 -6.94
C SER A 71 -5.67 11.04 -7.10
N SER A 72 -6.73 10.28 -6.76
CA SER A 72 -8.03 10.88 -6.55
C SER A 72 -7.97 11.94 -5.45
N SER A 73 -8.73 13.01 -5.61
CA SER A 73 -8.99 13.98 -4.52
C SER A 73 -10.01 13.46 -3.51
N MET A 74 -10.71 12.37 -3.84
CA MET A 74 -11.75 11.74 -3.02
C MET A 74 -11.14 10.63 -2.17
N LEU A 75 -10.27 11.01 -1.24
CA LEU A 75 -9.60 10.12 -0.31
C LEU A 75 -10.09 10.35 1.11
N TYR A 76 -9.84 9.38 1.97
CA TYR A 76 -9.86 9.60 3.42
C TYR A 76 -9.06 10.86 3.76
N GLY A 77 -9.63 11.72 4.62
CA GLY A 77 -9.04 13.02 4.93
C GLY A 77 -7.60 12.96 5.44
N GLY A 78 -7.23 11.89 6.17
CA GLY A 78 -5.86 11.64 6.60
C GLY A 78 -4.91 11.39 5.43
N SER A 79 -5.33 10.58 4.46
CA SER A 79 -4.54 10.29 3.24
C SER A 79 -4.40 11.53 2.37
N TYR A 80 -5.50 12.26 2.15
CA TYR A 80 -5.47 13.53 1.43
C TYR A 80 -4.48 14.53 2.07
N ASN A 81 -4.55 14.70 3.39
CA ASN A 81 -3.67 15.61 4.10
C ASN A 81 -2.21 15.13 4.07
N GLN A 82 -1.96 13.83 4.19
CA GLN A 82 -0.62 13.26 4.08
C GLN A 82 -0.02 13.55 2.70
N PHE A 83 -0.78 13.39 1.64
CA PHE A 83 -0.32 13.62 0.27
C PHE A 83 -0.16 15.10 -0.05
N LYS A 84 -1.02 15.95 0.48
CA LYS A 84 -0.97 17.40 0.24
C LYS A 84 0.10 18.11 1.06
N VAL A 85 0.38 17.64 2.28
CA VAL A 85 1.21 18.36 3.26
C VAL A 85 2.50 17.62 3.59
N LEU A 86 2.45 16.29 3.75
CA LEU A 86 3.61 15.53 4.20
C LEU A 86 4.50 15.12 3.02
N LEU A 87 3.96 14.54 1.95
CA LEU A 87 4.74 14.12 0.78
C LEU A 87 5.61 15.24 0.18
N PRO A 88 5.13 16.50 0.07
CA PRO A 88 5.97 17.58 -0.42
C PRO A 88 7.21 17.86 0.43
N LYS A 89 7.20 17.54 1.73
CA LYS A 89 8.38 17.66 2.60
C LYS A 89 9.49 16.65 2.24
N PHE A 90 9.13 15.56 1.57
CA PHE A 90 10.07 14.59 0.97
C PHE A 90 10.38 14.90 -0.50
N GLY A 91 9.89 16.03 -1.01
CA GLY A 91 10.07 16.45 -2.40
C GLY A 91 9.21 15.70 -3.42
N VAL A 92 8.23 14.91 -2.97
CA VAL A 92 7.28 14.20 -3.81
C VAL A 92 5.97 14.99 -3.86
N SER A 93 5.51 15.35 -5.05
CA SER A 93 4.25 16.08 -5.23
C SER A 93 3.09 15.12 -5.55
N THR A 94 1.86 15.57 -5.30
CA THR A 94 0.66 14.82 -5.66
C THR A 94 -0.19 15.62 -6.62
N LYS A 95 -0.54 15.02 -7.75
CA LYS A 95 -1.51 15.55 -8.71
C LYS A 95 -2.87 14.96 -8.41
N PHE A 96 -3.73 15.78 -7.81
CA PHE A 96 -5.08 15.34 -7.49
C PHE A 96 -6.02 15.49 -8.68
N VAL A 97 -6.72 14.42 -9.02
CA VAL A 97 -7.82 14.41 -9.99
C VAL A 97 -9.17 14.37 -9.28
N THR A 98 -10.17 15.00 -9.86
CA THR A 98 -11.53 15.06 -9.30
C THR A 98 -12.44 13.95 -9.81
N SER A 99 -12.00 13.21 -10.80
CA SER A 99 -12.68 12.03 -11.35
C SER A 99 -11.71 10.85 -11.35
N VAL A 100 -12.20 9.67 -11.02
CA VAL A 100 -11.45 8.40 -11.10
C VAL A 100 -11.62 7.70 -12.45
N SER A 101 -12.00 8.43 -13.51
CA SER A 101 -12.01 7.85 -14.85
C SER A 101 -10.58 7.63 -15.34
N PRO A 102 -10.32 6.57 -16.13
CA PRO A 102 -8.99 6.33 -16.73
C PRO A 102 -8.45 7.56 -17.48
N GLU A 103 -9.30 8.25 -18.23
CA GLU A 103 -8.93 9.42 -19.05
C GLU A 103 -8.47 10.59 -18.17
N ALA A 104 -9.16 10.86 -17.07
CA ALA A 104 -8.79 11.94 -16.15
C ALA A 104 -7.46 11.65 -15.43
N ILE A 105 -7.21 10.39 -15.08
CA ILE A 105 -5.95 9.95 -14.48
C ILE A 105 -4.82 10.05 -15.52
N GLU A 106 -5.06 9.56 -16.76
CA GLU A 106 -4.08 9.56 -17.83
C GLU A 106 -3.60 10.98 -18.18
N GLN A 107 -4.53 11.95 -18.25
CA GLN A 107 -4.20 13.36 -18.49
C GLN A 107 -3.30 13.98 -17.41
N ALA A 108 -3.31 13.44 -16.19
CA ALA A 108 -2.47 13.93 -15.11
C ALA A 108 -1.07 13.28 -15.09
N ILE A 109 -0.88 12.18 -15.82
CA ILE A 109 0.41 11.47 -15.89
C ILE A 109 1.43 12.31 -16.67
N ASP A 110 2.66 12.34 -16.16
CA ASP A 110 3.84 12.87 -16.86
C ASP A 110 5.08 12.00 -16.65
N SER A 111 6.22 12.41 -17.19
CA SER A 111 7.50 11.68 -17.11
C SER A 111 8.03 11.47 -15.67
N ARG A 112 7.52 12.23 -14.70
CA ARG A 112 7.90 12.16 -13.30
C ARG A 112 6.89 11.39 -12.45
N THR A 113 5.78 10.93 -13.03
CA THR A 113 4.77 10.15 -12.32
C THR A 113 5.29 8.74 -12.03
N LYS A 114 5.24 8.32 -10.77
CA LYS A 114 5.76 7.04 -10.30
C LYS A 114 4.71 6.08 -9.80
N ALA A 115 3.51 6.55 -9.50
CA ALA A 115 2.39 5.72 -9.10
C ALA A 115 1.05 6.42 -9.35
N VAL A 116 0.01 5.63 -9.53
CA VAL A 116 -1.39 6.03 -9.37
C VAL A 116 -1.85 5.50 -8.02
N TYR A 117 -2.48 6.34 -7.20
CA TYR A 117 -3.00 5.96 -5.89
C TYR A 117 -4.51 6.17 -5.81
N LEU A 118 -5.24 5.14 -5.40
CA LEU A 118 -6.69 5.11 -5.31
C LEU A 118 -7.14 4.48 -3.98
N GLU A 119 -8.39 4.72 -3.60
CA GLU A 119 -9.11 3.92 -2.60
C GLU A 119 -10.09 2.98 -3.30
N SER A 120 -10.26 1.76 -2.80
CA SER A 120 -11.21 0.81 -3.38
C SER A 120 -12.66 1.27 -3.29
N ILE A 121 -12.99 1.93 -2.18
CA ILE A 121 -14.24 2.63 -1.96
C ILE A 121 -13.87 3.97 -1.33
N SER A 122 -14.08 5.05 -2.06
CA SER A 122 -13.62 6.36 -1.61
C SER A 122 -14.38 6.85 -0.37
N ASN A 123 -13.69 7.58 0.50
CA ASN A 123 -14.27 8.17 1.70
C ASN A 123 -14.21 9.71 1.63
N PRO A 124 -15.35 10.44 1.59
CA PRO A 124 -16.70 10.00 1.96
C PRO A 124 -17.68 9.71 0.80
N ARG A 125 -17.24 9.75 -0.45
CA ARG A 125 -18.19 9.72 -1.59
C ARG A 125 -18.60 8.32 -2.05
N TYR A 126 -17.95 7.27 -1.57
CA TYR A 126 -18.23 5.87 -1.93
C TYR A 126 -18.10 5.57 -3.43
N GLU A 127 -17.27 6.33 -4.15
CA GLU A 127 -16.94 6.03 -5.55
C GLU A 127 -16.06 4.78 -5.61
N VAL A 128 -16.35 3.90 -6.57
CA VAL A 128 -15.59 2.68 -6.82
C VAL A 128 -14.91 2.82 -8.18
N PRO A 129 -13.56 2.83 -8.23
CA PRO A 129 -12.83 2.92 -9.50
C PRO A 129 -12.95 1.65 -10.34
N ASP A 130 -12.87 1.78 -11.65
CA ASP A 130 -12.67 0.64 -12.55
C ASP A 130 -11.18 0.25 -12.54
N PHE A 131 -10.78 -0.58 -11.56
CA PHE A 131 -9.39 -0.96 -11.35
C PHE A 131 -8.74 -1.53 -12.61
N LYS A 132 -9.48 -2.39 -13.33
CA LYS A 132 -8.95 -3.05 -14.52
C LYS A 132 -8.56 -2.03 -15.59
N LYS A 133 -9.48 -1.12 -15.93
CA LYS A 133 -9.20 -0.10 -16.95
C LYS A 133 -8.09 0.86 -16.51
N ILE A 134 -8.10 1.26 -15.24
CA ILE A 134 -7.07 2.18 -14.71
C ILE A 134 -5.71 1.49 -14.70
N SER A 135 -5.62 0.23 -14.27
CA SER A 135 -4.37 -0.52 -14.28
C SER A 135 -3.86 -0.77 -15.70
N GLU A 136 -4.72 -1.19 -16.61
CA GLU A 136 -4.36 -1.35 -18.02
C GLU A 136 -3.83 -0.05 -18.64
N MET A 137 -4.42 1.09 -18.30
CA MET A 137 -3.97 2.41 -18.75
C MET A 137 -2.63 2.77 -18.10
N ALA A 138 -2.50 2.69 -16.76
CA ALA A 138 -1.28 3.03 -16.05
C ALA A 138 -0.08 2.18 -16.48
N HIS A 139 -0.29 0.88 -16.69
CA HIS A 139 0.75 -0.05 -17.14
C HIS A 139 1.26 0.25 -18.56
N LYS A 140 0.45 0.83 -19.45
CA LYS A 140 0.93 1.33 -20.76
C LYS A 140 1.98 2.42 -20.61
N HIS A 141 1.92 3.17 -19.52
CA HIS A 141 2.91 4.20 -19.15
C HIS A 141 4.04 3.66 -18.24
N GLY A 142 4.02 2.35 -17.91
CA GLY A 142 4.98 1.72 -16.99
C GLY A 142 4.81 2.17 -15.53
N ILE A 143 3.60 2.57 -15.14
CA ILE A 143 3.30 3.15 -13.83
C ILE A 143 2.47 2.14 -13.01
N PRO A 144 2.91 1.76 -11.79
CA PRO A 144 2.16 0.90 -10.91
C PRO A 144 0.96 1.60 -10.28
N VAL A 145 -0.06 0.80 -9.93
CA VAL A 145 -1.28 1.23 -9.25
C VAL A 145 -1.27 0.75 -7.81
N ILE A 146 -1.41 1.68 -6.88
CA ILE A 146 -1.54 1.44 -5.44
C ILE A 146 -3.01 1.64 -5.06
N VAL A 147 -3.60 0.68 -4.37
CA VAL A 147 -4.99 0.76 -3.90
C VAL A 147 -5.04 0.61 -2.39
N ASP A 148 -5.61 1.60 -1.71
CA ASP A 148 -6.03 1.44 -0.31
C ASP A 148 -7.34 0.64 -0.29
N ASN A 149 -7.24 -0.60 0.15
CA ASN A 149 -8.35 -1.55 0.17
C ASN A 149 -8.98 -1.69 1.57
N THR A 150 -8.81 -0.67 2.41
CA THR A 150 -9.29 -0.69 3.80
C THR A 150 -10.79 -0.97 3.88
N PHE A 151 -11.61 -0.38 3.02
CA PHE A 151 -13.05 -0.57 3.04
C PHE A 151 -13.53 -1.88 2.41
N ALA A 152 -12.70 -2.57 1.67
CA ALA A 152 -13.06 -3.88 1.11
C ALA A 152 -12.71 -5.07 2.03
N MET A 153 -12.34 -4.79 3.28
CA MET A 153 -12.25 -5.79 4.35
C MET A 153 -11.31 -6.96 4.05
N GLY A 154 -10.06 -6.67 3.67
CA GLY A 154 -9.07 -7.73 3.40
C GLY A 154 -9.44 -8.60 2.21
N GLY A 155 -9.85 -8.01 1.11
CA GLY A 155 -10.21 -8.73 -0.11
C GLY A 155 -11.60 -9.38 -0.09
N TYR A 156 -12.41 -9.13 0.94
CA TYR A 156 -13.75 -9.73 1.03
C TYR A 156 -14.71 -9.18 -0.06
N LEU A 157 -14.75 -7.86 -0.25
CA LEU A 157 -15.60 -7.24 -1.27
C LEU A 157 -14.94 -7.23 -2.64
N VAL A 158 -13.66 -6.92 -2.70
CA VAL A 158 -12.86 -6.89 -3.92
C VAL A 158 -11.40 -7.10 -3.58
N ARG A 159 -10.68 -7.77 -4.48
CA ARG A 159 -9.23 -7.92 -4.46
C ARG A 159 -8.64 -7.09 -5.60
N PRO A 160 -8.14 -5.89 -5.36
CA PRO A 160 -7.61 -5.04 -6.42
C PRO A 160 -6.47 -5.69 -7.21
N LEU A 161 -5.69 -6.58 -6.58
CA LEU A 161 -4.62 -7.33 -7.26
C LEU A 161 -5.17 -8.22 -8.38
N ASP A 162 -6.33 -8.84 -8.19
CA ASP A 162 -7.00 -9.66 -9.23
C ASP A 162 -7.49 -8.80 -10.42
N HIS A 163 -7.51 -7.49 -10.27
CA HIS A 163 -7.93 -6.52 -11.27
C HIS A 163 -6.79 -5.64 -11.79
N GLY A 164 -5.54 -6.03 -11.51
CA GLY A 164 -4.34 -5.42 -12.08
C GLY A 164 -3.67 -4.34 -11.20
N ALA A 165 -4.15 -4.10 -9.98
CA ALA A 165 -3.38 -3.30 -9.02
C ALA A 165 -2.07 -4.01 -8.68
N ASP A 166 -1.02 -3.25 -8.38
CA ASP A 166 0.31 -3.79 -8.09
C ASP A 166 0.59 -3.84 -6.59
N ILE A 167 0.05 -2.86 -5.85
CA ILE A 167 0.23 -2.75 -4.40
C ILE A 167 -1.14 -2.48 -3.76
N VAL A 168 -1.41 -3.21 -2.69
CA VAL A 168 -2.59 -2.98 -1.85
C VAL A 168 -2.14 -2.56 -0.46
N VAL A 169 -2.76 -1.54 0.10
CA VAL A 169 -2.54 -1.11 1.48
C VAL A 169 -3.83 -1.21 2.29
N HIS A 170 -3.67 -1.45 3.59
CA HIS A 170 -4.78 -1.55 4.53
C HIS A 170 -4.50 -0.80 5.82
N SER A 171 -5.52 -0.15 6.36
CA SER A 171 -5.60 0.11 7.78
C SER A 171 -6.31 -1.06 8.46
N ALA A 172 -5.54 -1.99 9.01
CA ALA A 172 -6.11 -3.15 9.73
C ALA A 172 -6.94 -2.75 10.97
N THR A 173 -6.73 -1.54 11.47
CA THR A 173 -7.52 -0.88 12.51
C THR A 173 -9.03 -0.89 12.23
N LYS A 174 -9.42 -0.84 10.93
CA LYS A 174 -10.82 -0.69 10.52
C LYS A 174 -11.48 -2.07 10.43
N TRP A 175 -11.83 -2.49 9.24
CA TRP A 175 -12.67 -3.67 9.02
C TRP A 175 -11.96 -5.00 9.28
N ILE A 176 -10.64 -5.08 9.12
CA ILE A 176 -9.86 -6.30 9.43
C ILE A 176 -9.88 -6.56 10.93
N GLY A 177 -9.57 -5.56 11.76
CA GLY A 177 -9.67 -5.65 13.21
C GLY A 177 -11.11 -5.74 13.71
N GLY A 178 -11.98 -4.90 13.17
CA GLY A 178 -13.44 -4.95 13.32
C GLY A 178 -14.01 -4.52 14.68
N HIS A 179 -13.16 -4.34 15.71
CA HIS A 179 -13.60 -4.14 17.09
C HIS A 179 -13.21 -2.78 17.69
N GLY A 180 -12.44 -1.96 16.99
CA GLY A 180 -11.91 -0.70 17.52
C GLY A 180 -10.92 -0.86 18.69
N THR A 181 -10.33 -2.04 18.84
CA THR A 181 -9.44 -2.39 19.95
C THR A 181 -7.95 -2.40 19.58
N THR A 182 -7.63 -2.32 18.30
CA THR A 182 -6.26 -2.39 17.78
C THR A 182 -6.03 -1.32 16.71
N ILE A 183 -4.80 -0.93 16.59
CA ILE A 183 -4.30 -0.01 15.55
C ILE A 183 -3.28 -0.77 14.70
#